data_e99442b2bf3a017226e8fd0a9de2bfec
#
_entry.id   e99442b2bf3a017226e8fd0a9de2bfec
#
_cell.length_a   1.000
_cell.length_b   1.000
_cell.length_c   1.000
_cell.angle_alpha   90.00
_cell.angle_beta   90.00
_cell.angle_gamma   90.00
#
_symmetry.space_group_name_H-M   'P 1'
#
loop_
_entity.id
_entity.type
_entity.pdbx_description
1 polymer ?
#
loop_
_entity_poly.entity_id
_entity_poly.type
_entity_poly.pdbx_seq_one_letter_code
_entity_poly.pdbx_strand_id
1 'polypeptide(L)'
;MGPCTVWIEVLPQFFTDFSIKTMVIQRWQSALLLIAAVVMGCFTFMSLGQVQLPDYTCNFTTLGFDIEGIATDGGPTGFVAHTWIFFAVSMLSFIIPFIAIFCFRNMRLQKLLCLIEILFLVAVICIGAVYGYYSFPQAAVSWSSLIIAPFLAIVADVMAYNRICADGRKLRAADRLR
;
A
#
# COMPACT_ATOMS: atom_id res chain seq x y z
N MET A 1 -54.44 -11.03 22.79
CA MET A 1 -53.38 -11.17 21.81
C MET A 1 -52.19 -10.41 22.31
N GLY A 2 -51.15 -11.10 22.80
CA GLY A 2 -50.15 -10.54 23.66
C GLY A 2 -48.89 -10.04 22.93
N PRO A 3 -48.09 -9.23 23.59
CA PRO A 3 -46.88 -8.56 23.02
C PRO A 3 -45.74 -9.52 22.66
N CYS A 4 -45.85 -10.82 22.86
CA CYS A 4 -44.78 -11.79 22.58
C CYS A 4 -44.56 -12.11 21.10
N THR A 5 -45.55 -11.87 20.23
CA THR A 5 -45.41 -12.18 18.78
C THR A 5 -44.58 -11.16 18.01
N VAL A 6 -44.49 -9.92 18.47
CA VAL A 6 -43.74 -8.86 17.82
C VAL A 6 -42.19 -9.08 17.95
N TRP A 7 -41.74 -9.72 19.05
CA TRP A 7 -40.34 -9.98 19.28
C TRP A 7 -39.74 -11.10 18.43
N ILE A 8 -40.59 -12.02 17.95
CA ILE A 8 -40.16 -13.17 17.15
C ILE A 8 -39.81 -12.73 15.70
N GLU A 9 -40.48 -11.70 15.19
CA GLU A 9 -40.17 -11.16 13.84
C GLU A 9 -39.02 -10.12 13.82
N VAL A 10 -38.82 -9.38 14.91
CA VAL A 10 -37.81 -8.32 14.99
C VAL A 10 -36.40 -8.90 15.23
N LEU A 11 -36.27 -9.99 15.97
CA LEU A 11 -34.99 -10.62 16.28
C LEU A 11 -34.21 -11.10 15.02
N PRO A 12 -34.82 -11.82 14.08
CA PRO A 12 -34.09 -12.26 12.88
C PRO A 12 -33.72 -11.11 11.98
N GLN A 13 -34.51 -10.05 11.88
CA GLN A 13 -34.17 -8.85 11.09
C GLN A 13 -33.00 -8.10 11.71
N PHE A 14 -32.95 -7.98 13.05
CA PHE A 14 -31.82 -7.36 13.73
C PHE A 14 -30.52 -8.14 13.54
N PHE A 15 -30.58 -9.48 13.57
CA PHE A 15 -29.39 -10.33 13.32
C PHE A 15 -28.94 -10.28 11.86
N THR A 16 -29.86 -10.22 10.90
CA THR A 16 -29.52 -10.09 9.48
C THR A 16 -28.93 -8.71 9.16
N ASP A 17 -29.49 -7.63 9.70
CA ASP A 17 -28.95 -6.27 9.52
C ASP A 17 -27.56 -6.11 10.18
N PHE A 18 -27.35 -6.70 11.35
CA PHE A 18 -26.05 -6.71 12.01
C PHE A 18 -25.01 -7.51 11.23
N SER A 19 -25.40 -8.67 10.70
CA SER A 19 -24.53 -9.52 9.86
C SER A 19 -24.17 -8.83 8.54
N ILE A 20 -25.12 -8.17 7.89
CA ILE A 20 -24.90 -7.42 6.65
C ILE A 20 -23.99 -6.21 6.90
N LYS A 21 -24.23 -5.45 7.97
CA LYS A 21 -23.36 -4.30 8.32
C LYS A 21 -21.91 -4.72 8.62
N THR A 22 -21.70 -5.82 9.33
CA THR A 22 -20.34 -6.32 9.60
C THR A 22 -19.65 -6.80 8.32
N MET A 23 -20.34 -7.48 7.42
CA MET A 23 -19.77 -7.87 6.12
C MET A 23 -19.43 -6.67 5.23
N VAL A 24 -20.27 -5.63 5.20
CA VAL A 24 -20.00 -4.42 4.39
C VAL A 24 -18.80 -3.66 4.93
N ILE A 25 -18.68 -3.52 6.25
CA ILE A 25 -17.56 -2.81 6.89
C ILE A 25 -16.23 -3.54 6.60
N GLN A 26 -16.22 -4.86 6.69
CA GLN A 26 -15.05 -5.69 6.42
C GLN A 26 -14.59 -5.59 4.93
N ARG A 27 -15.52 -5.44 4.00
CA ARG A 27 -15.22 -5.23 2.57
C ARG A 27 -14.48 -3.91 2.32
N TRP A 28 -14.85 -2.82 3.00
CA TRP A 28 -14.20 -1.52 2.83
C TRP A 28 -12.76 -1.51 3.33
N GLN A 29 -12.44 -2.22 4.42
CA GLN A 29 -11.07 -2.36 4.93
C GLN A 29 -10.20 -3.10 3.91
N SER A 30 -10.69 -4.22 3.41
CA SER A 30 -9.97 -5.00 2.39
C SER A 30 -9.81 -4.24 1.08
N ALA A 31 -10.79 -3.41 0.70
CA ALA A 31 -10.70 -2.57 -0.50
C ALA A 31 -9.61 -1.50 -0.36
N LEU A 32 -9.48 -0.85 0.80
CA LEU A 32 -8.42 0.14 1.05
C LEU A 32 -7.02 -0.49 1.00
N LEU A 33 -6.84 -1.65 1.64
CA LEU A 33 -5.59 -2.39 1.59
C LEU A 33 -5.26 -2.87 0.17
N LEU A 34 -6.28 -3.28 -0.60
CA LEU A 34 -6.11 -3.64 -2.01
C LEU A 34 -5.66 -2.44 -2.85
N ILE A 35 -6.24 -1.27 -2.63
CA ILE A 35 -5.82 -0.03 -3.32
C ILE A 35 -4.36 0.28 -2.97
N ALA A 36 -3.96 0.22 -1.69
CA ALA A 36 -2.58 0.43 -1.28
C ALA A 36 -1.64 -0.56 -1.99
N ALA A 37 -1.99 -1.86 -2.02
CA ALA A 37 -1.23 -2.88 -2.73
C ALA A 37 -1.08 -2.59 -4.22
N VAL A 38 -2.17 -2.28 -4.93
CA VAL A 38 -2.14 -1.98 -6.38
C VAL A 38 -1.27 -0.75 -6.65
N VAL A 39 -1.43 0.32 -5.87
CA VAL A 39 -0.65 1.55 -6.01
C VAL A 39 0.84 1.29 -5.79
N MET A 40 1.20 0.51 -4.76
CA MET A 40 2.59 0.11 -4.52
C MET A 40 3.12 -0.87 -5.55
N GLY A 41 2.28 -1.73 -6.12
CA GLY A 41 2.64 -2.57 -7.26
C GLY A 41 3.03 -1.75 -8.48
N CYS A 42 2.22 -0.75 -8.86
CA CYS A 42 2.55 0.17 -9.95
C CYS A 42 3.87 0.90 -9.66
N PHE A 43 4.07 1.40 -8.44
CA PHE A 43 5.31 2.06 -8.02
C PHE A 43 6.53 1.13 -8.15
N THR A 44 6.39 -0.14 -7.77
CA THR A 44 7.51 -1.10 -7.74
C THR A 44 7.92 -1.55 -9.14
N PHE A 45 6.98 -1.72 -10.07
CA PHE A 45 7.26 -2.34 -11.37
C PHE A 45 7.34 -1.34 -12.53
N MET A 46 6.88 -0.10 -12.35
CA MET A 46 6.94 0.91 -13.40
C MET A 46 8.14 1.86 -13.20
N SER A 47 8.49 2.58 -14.27
CA SER A 47 9.56 3.59 -14.22
C SER A 47 9.12 4.79 -13.37
N LEU A 48 10.00 5.21 -12.44
CA LEU A 48 9.78 6.34 -11.53
C LEU A 48 10.19 7.69 -12.12
N GLY A 49 11.03 7.66 -13.15
CA GLY A 49 11.47 8.88 -13.81
C GLY A 49 12.43 8.60 -14.94
N GLN A 50 12.70 9.64 -15.71
CA GLN A 50 13.67 9.63 -16.78
C GLN A 50 14.73 10.70 -16.52
N VAL A 51 15.97 10.31 -16.62
CA VAL A 51 17.12 11.18 -16.48
C VAL A 51 17.72 11.42 -17.85
N GLN A 52 17.72 12.66 -18.29
CA GLN A 52 18.34 13.05 -19.56
C GLN A 52 19.77 13.48 -19.30
N LEU A 53 20.72 12.71 -19.81
CA LEU A 53 22.12 13.09 -19.92
C LEU A 53 22.41 13.55 -21.35
N PRO A 54 23.55 14.26 -21.59
CA PRO A 54 23.88 14.76 -22.94
C PRO A 54 23.93 13.69 -24.01
N ASP A 55 24.37 12.48 -23.67
CA ASP A 55 24.66 11.40 -24.61
C ASP A 55 23.66 10.23 -24.56
N TYR A 56 22.86 10.09 -23.49
CA TYR A 56 21.92 8.99 -23.30
C TYR A 56 20.80 9.34 -22.34
N THR A 57 19.69 8.59 -22.42
CA THR A 57 18.58 8.68 -21.48
C THR A 57 18.56 7.45 -20.56
N CYS A 58 18.38 7.67 -19.26
CA CYS A 58 18.23 6.60 -18.27
C CYS A 58 16.83 6.57 -17.73
N ASN A 59 16.17 5.41 -17.78
CA ASN A 59 14.93 5.18 -17.04
C ASN A 59 15.27 4.71 -15.64
N PHE A 60 14.83 5.47 -14.63
CA PHE A 60 14.97 5.09 -13.23
C PHE A 60 13.81 4.22 -12.79
N THR A 61 14.11 3.02 -12.31
CA THR A 61 13.17 2.08 -11.70
C THR A 61 13.58 1.78 -10.26
N THR A 62 12.70 1.14 -9.50
CA THR A 62 13.04 0.72 -8.12
C THR A 62 14.21 -0.28 -8.08
N LEU A 63 14.36 -1.10 -9.12
CA LEU A 63 15.42 -2.13 -9.20
C LEU A 63 16.76 -1.57 -9.68
N GLY A 64 16.75 -0.49 -10.47
CA GLY A 64 17.97 0.07 -11.01
C GLY A 64 17.71 1.05 -12.15
N PHE A 65 18.76 1.29 -12.90
CA PHE A 65 18.77 2.18 -14.05
C PHE A 65 18.76 1.36 -15.34
N ASP A 66 17.83 1.68 -16.22
CA ASP A 66 17.79 1.14 -17.58
C ASP A 66 18.28 2.22 -18.54
N ILE A 67 19.44 1.97 -19.15
CA ILE A 67 20.14 2.93 -20.01
C ILE A 67 19.68 2.71 -21.45
N GLU A 68 18.82 3.60 -21.95
CA GLU A 68 18.41 3.66 -23.35
C GLU A 68 19.22 4.73 -24.09
N GLY A 69 20.04 4.31 -25.02
CA GLY A 69 20.78 5.23 -25.88
C GLY A 69 21.68 4.53 -26.86
N ILE A 70 21.94 5.20 -27.98
CA ILE A 70 22.94 4.76 -28.98
C ILE A 70 24.29 5.16 -28.41
N ALA A 71 24.98 4.24 -27.76
CA ALA A 71 26.37 4.43 -27.41
C ALA A 71 27.19 4.53 -28.71
N THR A 72 27.45 5.75 -29.16
CA THR A 72 28.31 6.00 -30.32
C THR A 72 29.76 5.64 -30.04
N ASP A 73 30.18 5.47 -28.79
CA ASP A 73 31.54 5.16 -28.38
C ASP A 73 31.61 4.21 -27.15
N GLY A 74 30.98 3.02 -27.24
CA GLY A 74 31.21 1.95 -26.25
C GLY A 74 30.79 2.25 -24.81
N GLY A 75 29.85 3.19 -24.60
CA GLY A 75 29.26 3.45 -23.30
C GLY A 75 28.43 2.28 -22.78
N PRO A 76 28.16 2.22 -21.47
CA PRO A 76 27.38 1.14 -20.88
C PRO A 76 25.95 1.23 -21.41
N THR A 77 25.55 0.22 -22.18
CA THR A 77 24.16 0.02 -22.60
C THR A 77 23.59 -1.14 -21.81
N GLY A 78 22.37 -0.99 -21.33
CA GLY A 78 21.65 -2.04 -20.65
C GLY A 78 21.28 -1.73 -19.21
N PHE A 79 20.76 -2.73 -18.53
CA PHE A 79 20.25 -2.62 -17.18
C PHE A 79 21.36 -2.72 -16.14
N VAL A 80 21.46 -1.71 -15.25
CA VAL A 80 22.39 -1.68 -14.13
C VAL A 80 21.60 -1.72 -12.81
N ALA A 81 21.62 -2.87 -12.13
CA ALA A 81 20.99 -3.06 -10.85
C ALA A 81 21.84 -2.43 -9.73
N HIS A 82 21.53 -1.20 -9.33
CA HIS A 82 22.27 -0.49 -8.28
C HIS A 82 21.43 -0.26 -7.02
N THR A 83 20.09 -0.44 -7.10
CA THR A 83 19.16 -0.04 -6.06
C THR A 83 18.35 -1.22 -5.51
N TRP A 84 18.97 -2.40 -5.44
CA TRP A 84 18.29 -3.63 -5.00
C TRP A 84 17.64 -3.54 -3.61
N ILE A 85 18.21 -2.73 -2.68
CA ILE A 85 17.64 -2.48 -1.35
C ILE A 85 16.32 -1.73 -1.48
N PHE A 86 16.27 -0.73 -2.37
CA PHE A 86 15.06 0.05 -2.64
C PHE A 86 13.95 -0.84 -3.21
N PHE A 87 14.31 -1.71 -4.15
CA PHE A 87 13.39 -2.70 -4.72
C PHE A 87 12.89 -3.68 -3.65
N ALA A 88 13.77 -4.22 -2.80
CA ALA A 88 13.38 -5.18 -1.77
C ALA A 88 12.38 -4.57 -0.75
N VAL A 89 12.63 -3.33 -0.31
CA VAL A 89 11.73 -2.62 0.61
C VAL A 89 10.40 -2.28 -0.07
N SER A 90 10.41 -1.85 -1.33
CA SER A 90 9.19 -1.60 -2.12
C SER A 90 8.38 -2.88 -2.34
N MET A 91 9.05 -4.00 -2.62
CA MET A 91 8.41 -5.31 -2.77
C MET A 91 7.74 -5.78 -1.47
N LEU A 92 8.37 -5.55 -0.32
CA LEU A 92 7.75 -5.84 0.98
C LEU A 92 6.49 -5.00 1.18
N SER A 93 6.54 -3.69 0.89
CA SER A 93 5.38 -2.80 0.94
C SER A 93 4.26 -3.18 -0.04
N PHE A 94 4.58 -3.87 -1.13
CA PHE A 94 3.58 -4.43 -2.04
C PHE A 94 2.93 -5.70 -1.46
N ILE A 95 3.70 -6.59 -0.80
CA ILE A 95 3.25 -7.91 -0.33
C ILE A 95 2.48 -7.82 0.99
N ILE A 96 2.89 -6.94 1.92
CA ILE A 96 2.30 -6.86 3.28
C ILE A 96 0.80 -6.58 3.25
N PRO A 97 0.24 -5.65 2.43
CA PRO A 97 -1.21 -5.42 2.37
C PRO A 97 -1.98 -6.66 1.90
N PHE A 98 -1.42 -7.45 0.98
CA PHE A 98 -2.04 -8.72 0.57
C PHE A 98 -2.12 -9.69 1.75
N ILE A 99 -1.05 -9.85 2.52
CA ILE A 99 -1.05 -10.69 3.72
C ILE A 99 -2.08 -10.17 4.73
N ALA A 100 -2.18 -8.84 4.91
CA ALA A 100 -3.14 -8.22 5.82
C ALA A 100 -4.60 -8.48 5.41
N ILE A 101 -4.90 -8.54 4.10
CA ILE A 101 -6.22 -8.91 3.59
C ILE A 101 -6.58 -10.34 3.97
N PHE A 102 -5.65 -11.30 3.87
CA PHE A 102 -5.90 -12.70 4.23
C PHE A 102 -5.97 -12.92 5.75
N CYS A 103 -5.35 -12.04 6.54
CA CYS A 103 -5.38 -12.10 8.02
C CYS A 103 -6.66 -11.49 8.65
N PHE A 104 -7.75 -11.36 7.91
CA PHE A 104 -9.01 -10.73 8.37
C PHE A 104 -9.62 -11.35 9.63
N ARG A 105 -9.37 -12.64 9.91
CA ARG A 105 -9.86 -13.33 11.12
C ARG A 105 -9.19 -12.84 12.40
N ASN A 106 -7.98 -12.28 12.29
CA ASN A 106 -7.20 -11.85 13.45
C ASN A 106 -6.94 -10.35 13.43
N MET A 107 -7.89 -9.57 13.97
CA MET A 107 -7.82 -8.10 13.99
C MET A 107 -6.56 -7.55 14.67
N ARG A 108 -5.91 -8.32 15.58
CA ARG A 108 -4.66 -7.87 16.23
C ARG A 108 -3.50 -7.92 15.25
N LEU A 109 -3.39 -9.03 14.51
CA LEU A 109 -2.37 -9.17 13.46
C LEU A 109 -2.57 -8.18 12.34
N GLN A 110 -3.80 -7.96 11.89
CA GLN A 110 -4.10 -7.00 10.83
C GLN A 110 -3.67 -5.58 11.20
N LYS A 111 -3.93 -5.14 12.44
CA LYS A 111 -3.45 -3.84 12.93
C LYS A 111 -1.93 -3.74 12.96
N LEU A 112 -1.26 -4.79 13.41
CA LEU A 112 0.20 -4.84 13.45
C LEU A 112 0.77 -4.75 12.03
N LEU A 113 0.20 -5.49 11.07
CA LEU A 113 0.61 -5.45 9.67
C LEU A 113 0.44 -4.07 9.05
N CYS A 114 -0.68 -3.36 9.29
CA CYS A 114 -0.86 -1.98 8.84
C CYS A 114 0.19 -1.02 9.44
N LEU A 115 0.59 -1.18 10.71
CA LEU A 115 1.64 -0.36 11.31
C LEU A 115 3.01 -0.65 10.70
N ILE A 116 3.33 -1.93 10.48
CA ILE A 116 4.56 -2.35 9.81
C ILE A 116 4.58 -1.81 8.38
N GLU A 117 3.46 -1.88 7.66
CA GLU A 117 3.30 -1.33 6.32
C GLU A 117 3.64 0.16 6.26
N ILE A 118 3.04 0.97 7.13
CA ILE A 118 3.32 2.41 7.21
C ILE A 118 4.81 2.67 7.47
N LEU A 119 5.47 1.86 8.32
CA LEU A 119 6.90 1.98 8.57
C LEU A 119 7.72 1.71 7.29
N PHE A 120 7.37 0.65 6.54
CA PHE A 120 8.04 0.33 5.28
C PHE A 120 7.80 1.41 4.22
N LEU A 121 6.59 1.97 4.12
CA LEU A 121 6.28 3.07 3.20
C LEU A 121 7.11 4.33 3.50
N VAL A 122 7.28 4.67 4.78
CA VAL A 122 8.18 5.76 5.20
C VAL A 122 9.62 5.44 4.80
N ALA A 123 10.08 4.19 5.00
CA ALA A 123 11.41 3.77 4.57
C ALA A 123 11.59 3.88 3.05
N VAL A 124 10.58 3.49 2.25
CA VAL A 124 10.58 3.65 0.78
C VAL A 124 10.77 5.12 0.40
N ILE A 125 10.04 6.04 1.04
CA ILE A 125 10.17 7.49 0.77
C ILE A 125 11.57 7.99 1.12
N CYS A 126 12.10 7.63 2.29
CA CYS A 126 13.43 8.04 2.73
C CYS A 126 14.52 7.50 1.81
N ILE A 127 14.46 6.22 1.46
CA ILE A 127 15.44 5.58 0.57
C ILE A 127 15.35 6.19 -0.83
N GLY A 128 14.14 6.38 -1.37
CA GLY A 128 13.92 6.99 -2.67
C GLY A 128 14.44 8.43 -2.73
N ALA A 129 14.25 9.22 -1.67
CA ALA A 129 14.79 10.58 -1.57
C ALA A 129 16.32 10.58 -1.53
N VAL A 130 16.94 9.64 -0.79
CA VAL A 130 18.40 9.50 -0.73
C VAL A 130 18.95 9.13 -2.11
N TYR A 131 18.39 8.14 -2.78
CA TYR A 131 18.83 7.75 -4.12
C TYR A 131 18.62 8.87 -5.14
N GLY A 132 17.46 9.56 -5.11
CA GLY A 132 17.20 10.69 -5.99
C GLY A 132 18.18 11.84 -5.81
N TYR A 133 18.56 12.15 -4.57
CA TYR A 133 19.50 13.22 -4.27
C TYR A 133 20.96 12.88 -4.64
N TYR A 134 21.41 11.65 -4.31
CA TYR A 134 22.81 11.29 -4.51
C TYR A 134 23.14 10.82 -5.92
N SER A 135 22.18 10.20 -6.63
CA SER A 135 22.48 9.67 -7.96
C SER A 135 22.46 10.70 -9.07
N PHE A 136 21.76 11.85 -8.88
CA PHE A 136 21.54 12.84 -9.95
C PHE A 136 21.76 14.28 -9.51
N PRO A 137 22.95 14.66 -9.02
CA PRO A 137 23.18 15.99 -8.46
C PRO A 137 23.11 17.13 -9.49
N GLN A 138 23.24 16.85 -10.80
CA GLN A 138 23.30 17.86 -11.86
C GLN A 138 22.48 17.53 -13.12
N ALA A 139 21.76 16.40 -13.16
CA ALA A 139 21.01 16.00 -14.32
C ALA A 139 19.57 16.56 -14.31
N ALA A 140 19.05 16.87 -15.49
CA ALA A 140 17.63 17.20 -15.64
C ALA A 140 16.80 15.90 -15.45
N VAL A 141 16.14 15.79 -14.30
CA VAL A 141 15.30 14.63 -13.97
C VAL A 141 13.85 14.95 -14.25
N SER A 142 13.22 14.18 -15.11
CA SER A 142 11.79 14.20 -15.35
C SER A 142 11.12 13.13 -14.49
N TRP A 143 10.53 13.53 -13.36
CA TRP A 143 9.89 12.62 -12.42
C TRP A 143 8.51 12.18 -12.91
N SER A 144 8.21 10.91 -12.80
CA SER A 144 6.88 10.35 -13.04
C SER A 144 5.93 10.71 -11.90
N SER A 145 4.62 10.85 -12.20
CA SER A 145 3.57 11.02 -11.18
C SER A 145 3.51 9.87 -10.16
N LEU A 146 4.11 8.73 -10.47
CA LEU A 146 4.18 7.56 -9.58
C LEU A 146 4.97 7.82 -8.27
N ILE A 147 5.78 8.87 -8.20
CA ILE A 147 6.45 9.26 -6.95
C ILE A 147 5.45 9.58 -5.81
N ILE A 148 4.22 9.96 -6.17
CA ILE A 148 3.15 10.23 -5.20
C ILE A 148 2.58 8.93 -4.63
N ALA A 149 2.82 7.78 -5.24
CA ALA A 149 2.22 6.50 -4.88
C ALA A 149 2.44 6.09 -3.40
N PRO A 150 3.65 6.16 -2.81
CA PRO A 150 3.84 5.81 -1.41
C PRO A 150 3.05 6.69 -0.45
N PHE A 151 2.86 7.97 -0.77
CA PHE A 151 2.04 8.89 0.03
C PHE A 151 0.56 8.51 -0.02
N LEU A 152 0.04 8.14 -1.19
CA LEU A 152 -1.33 7.65 -1.35
C LEU A 152 -1.54 6.33 -0.62
N ALA A 153 -0.55 5.42 -0.66
CA ALA A 153 -0.58 4.17 0.09
C ALA A 153 -0.64 4.41 1.60
N ILE A 154 0.17 5.33 2.15
CA ILE A 154 0.11 5.70 3.58
C ILE A 154 -1.28 6.19 3.96
N VAL A 155 -1.90 7.05 3.16
CA VAL A 155 -3.27 7.55 3.44
C VAL A 155 -4.26 6.39 3.47
N ALA A 156 -4.19 5.48 2.49
CA ALA A 156 -5.07 4.31 2.42
C ALA A 156 -4.89 3.39 3.64
N ASP A 157 -3.65 3.13 4.07
CA ASP A 157 -3.33 2.29 5.23
C ASP A 157 -3.76 2.92 6.55
N VAL A 158 -3.56 4.22 6.73
CA VAL A 158 -4.05 4.95 7.92
C VAL A 158 -5.57 4.89 7.98
N MET A 159 -6.26 5.05 6.86
CA MET A 159 -7.72 4.91 6.80
C MET A 159 -8.15 3.48 7.13
N ALA A 160 -7.48 2.46 6.60
CA ALA A 160 -7.73 1.05 6.90
C ALA A 160 -7.51 0.76 8.38
N TYR A 161 -6.39 1.19 8.96
CA TYR A 161 -6.06 1.05 10.38
C TYR A 161 -7.13 1.67 11.29
N ASN A 162 -7.56 2.90 11.00
CA ASN A 162 -8.59 3.58 11.77
C ASN A 162 -9.93 2.82 11.74
N ARG A 163 -10.30 2.25 10.58
CA ARG A 163 -11.50 1.42 10.45
C ARG A 163 -11.38 0.15 11.28
N ILE A 164 -10.27 -0.57 11.20
CA ILE A 164 -10.02 -1.79 11.99
C ILE A 164 -10.09 -1.49 13.49
N CYS A 165 -9.55 -0.34 13.92
CA CYS A 165 -9.63 0.10 15.33
C CYS A 165 -11.06 0.41 15.77
N ALA A 166 -11.85 1.05 14.92
CA ALA A 166 -13.26 1.37 15.21
C ALA A 166 -14.09 0.08 15.36
N ASP A 167 -13.88 -0.90 14.49
CA ASP A 167 -14.62 -2.17 14.53
C ASP A 167 -14.24 -3.01 15.75
N GLY A 168 -12.96 -3.03 16.12
CA GLY A 168 -12.52 -3.68 17.36
C GLY A 168 -13.07 -3.05 18.63
N ARG A 169 -13.41 -1.74 18.61
CA ARG A 169 -14.11 -1.08 19.72
C ARG A 169 -15.57 -1.49 19.81
N LYS A 170 -16.27 -1.56 18.69
CA LYS A 170 -17.67 -1.99 18.61
C LYS A 170 -17.86 -3.41 19.11
N LEU A 171 -16.98 -4.36 18.71
CA LEU A 171 -17.02 -5.74 19.18
C LEU A 171 -16.84 -5.85 20.70
N ARG A 172 -15.87 -5.11 21.27
CA ARG A 172 -15.65 -5.09 22.73
C ARG A 172 -16.82 -4.47 23.49
N ALA A 173 -17.50 -3.48 22.92
CA ALA A 173 -18.70 -2.92 23.54
C ALA A 173 -19.86 -3.93 23.55
N ALA A 174 -20.05 -4.71 22.48
CA ALA A 174 -21.06 -5.75 22.40
C ALA A 174 -20.80 -6.89 23.39
N ASP A 175 -19.53 -7.31 23.58
CA ASP A 175 -19.14 -8.35 24.55
C ASP A 175 -19.43 -7.96 26.03
N ARG A 176 -19.40 -6.66 26.34
CA ARG A 176 -19.71 -6.17 27.70
C ARG A 176 -21.19 -6.14 28.03
N LEU A 177 -22.04 -6.23 27.01
CA LEU A 177 -23.50 -6.20 27.18
C LEU A 177 -24.12 -7.62 27.26
N ARG A 178 -23.30 -8.66 27.10
CA ARG A 178 -23.69 -10.06 27.22
C ARG A 178 -23.26 -10.66 28.55
#